data_1f5644169a910de33923ecd7755b81b9
#
_entry.id   1f5644169a910de33923ecd7755b81b9
#
_cell.length_a   1.000
_cell.length_b   1.000
_cell.length_c   1.000
_cell.angle_alpha   90.00
_cell.angle_beta   90.00
_cell.angle_gamma   90.00
#
_symmetry.space_group_name_H-M   'P 1'
#
loop_
_entity.id
_entity.type
_entity.pdbx_description
1 polymer ?
#
loop_
_entity_poly.entity_id
_entity_poly.type
_entity_poly.pdbx_seq_one_letter_code
_entity_poly.pdbx_strand_id
1 'polypeptide(L)'
;MSAEFELELLSSGWGLIEGPRVDEHDNLYFSDVPNGGVRRRRPDGEIEVVVPKRRGVGGMVLHADGGVVVSGRNIQHVTEAGSEVLFAPDVAGFNDMHTDSLGRVYVGSLRRNPFDLSSPDEAGELYRINLDGTADEVYGDVQLTNGIGFSPDGSRLYHSDSIPGRVWVSDVDGDSVTNRREFVREGKVPDGLAVDVEGGVWVALAEGARVQRYTPEGEPDLAVPVPDQFVTSVCFGGADMRDLYIVTAGASDGGGTSGGGCIFRTRAPVAGVPTPLARVRSSQ
;
A
#
# COMPACT_ATOMS: atom_id res chain seq x y z
N MET A 1 -23.60 -16.88 -7.63
CA MET A 1 -23.92 -15.60 -8.30
C MET A 1 -22.70 -14.71 -8.11
N SER A 2 -22.04 -14.27 -9.19
CA SER A 2 -20.94 -13.31 -9.06
C SER A 2 -21.50 -12.03 -8.46
N ALA A 3 -20.88 -11.52 -7.39
CA ALA A 3 -21.21 -10.20 -6.86
C ALA A 3 -20.99 -9.18 -7.99
N GLU A 4 -22.00 -8.39 -8.30
CA GLU A 4 -21.89 -7.32 -9.28
C GLU A 4 -21.39 -6.08 -8.53
N PHE A 5 -20.17 -5.63 -8.85
CA PHE A 5 -19.56 -4.45 -8.25
C PHE A 5 -19.83 -3.23 -9.13
N GLU A 6 -20.51 -2.24 -8.59
CA GLU A 6 -20.69 -0.93 -9.22
C GLU A 6 -19.52 -0.03 -8.82
N LEU A 7 -18.74 0.41 -9.82
CA LEU A 7 -17.58 1.30 -9.62
C LEU A 7 -17.99 2.76 -9.86
N GLU A 8 -17.79 3.60 -8.87
CA GLU A 8 -17.88 5.06 -8.95
C GLU A 8 -16.49 5.63 -9.24
N LEU A 9 -16.36 6.43 -10.32
CA LEU A 9 -15.15 7.19 -10.60
C LEU A 9 -15.12 8.46 -9.74
N LEU A 10 -14.18 8.56 -8.81
CA LEU A 10 -14.04 9.72 -7.92
C LEU A 10 -13.09 10.79 -8.46
N SER A 11 -12.06 10.41 -9.19
CA SER A 11 -11.06 11.32 -9.76
C SER A 11 -10.26 10.62 -10.84
N SER A 12 -9.70 11.39 -11.78
CA SER A 12 -8.86 10.87 -12.89
C SER A 12 -7.83 11.91 -13.35
N GLY A 13 -6.91 11.49 -14.22
CA GLY A 13 -5.90 12.39 -14.81
C GLY A 13 -4.61 12.46 -14.00
N TRP A 14 -4.38 11.51 -13.11
CA TRP A 14 -3.17 11.36 -12.31
C TRP A 14 -2.09 10.58 -13.07
N GLY A 15 -0.88 10.55 -12.53
CA GLY A 15 0.17 9.64 -12.98
C GLY A 15 -0.06 8.22 -12.44
N LEU A 16 0.93 7.67 -11.77
CA LEU A 16 0.83 6.43 -11.02
C LEU A 16 0.41 6.76 -9.58
N ILE A 17 -0.80 6.35 -9.21
CA ILE A 17 -1.34 6.58 -7.86
C ILE A 17 -0.97 5.39 -6.97
N GLU A 18 -0.47 5.68 -5.74
CA GLU A 18 -0.07 4.67 -4.79
C GLU A 18 -0.47 5.00 -3.35
N GLY A 19 -0.36 3.98 -2.48
CA GLY A 19 -0.49 4.07 -1.04
C GLY A 19 -1.77 4.70 -0.54
N PRO A 20 -2.97 4.33 -1.05
CA PRO A 20 -4.22 4.95 -0.59
C PRO A 20 -4.47 4.64 0.89
N ARG A 21 -4.90 5.64 1.65
CA ARG A 21 -5.31 5.51 3.07
C ARG A 21 -6.50 6.41 3.35
N VAL A 22 -7.38 5.97 4.23
CA VAL A 22 -8.56 6.76 4.65
C VAL A 22 -8.43 7.08 6.13
N ASP A 23 -8.73 8.33 6.52
CA ASP A 23 -8.76 8.73 7.92
C ASP A 23 -10.17 8.60 8.54
N GLU A 24 -10.29 8.90 9.82
CA GLU A 24 -11.55 8.85 10.59
C GLU A 24 -12.62 9.84 10.13
N HIS A 25 -12.27 10.77 9.24
CA HIS A 25 -13.16 11.77 8.64
C HIS A 25 -13.51 11.45 7.18
N ASP A 26 -13.22 10.22 6.73
CA ASP A 26 -13.39 9.75 5.35
C ASP A 26 -12.59 10.55 4.30
N ASN A 27 -11.50 11.20 4.72
CA ASN A 27 -10.57 11.78 3.76
C ASN A 27 -9.69 10.67 3.18
N LEU A 28 -9.61 10.61 1.85
CA LEU A 28 -8.74 9.70 1.13
C LEU A 28 -7.40 10.36 0.84
N TYR A 29 -6.32 9.81 1.39
CA TYR A 29 -4.95 10.18 1.09
C TYR A 29 -4.41 9.27 -0.01
N PHE A 30 -3.62 9.84 -0.93
CA PHE A 30 -2.97 9.11 -2.02
C PHE A 30 -1.72 9.85 -2.49
N SER A 31 -0.77 9.13 -3.05
CA SER A 31 0.40 9.71 -3.71
C SER A 31 0.23 9.73 -5.23
N ASP A 32 0.97 10.62 -5.88
CA ASP A 32 1.17 10.64 -7.32
C ASP A 32 2.68 10.47 -7.57
N VAL A 33 3.11 9.25 -7.77
CA VAL A 33 4.52 8.85 -7.71
C VAL A 33 5.42 9.65 -8.65
N PRO A 34 5.11 9.80 -9.95
CA PRO A 34 5.97 10.54 -10.88
C PRO A 34 5.85 12.05 -10.71
N ASN A 35 4.65 12.59 -10.45
CA ASN A 35 4.44 14.02 -10.31
C ASN A 35 4.82 14.53 -8.92
N GLY A 36 4.87 13.61 -7.96
CA GLY A 36 5.33 13.85 -6.61
C GLY A 36 4.28 14.39 -5.65
N GLY A 37 4.48 14.05 -4.37
CA GLY A 37 3.67 14.51 -3.26
C GLY A 37 2.53 13.58 -2.88
N VAL A 38 1.90 13.94 -1.77
CA VAL A 38 0.69 13.31 -1.23
C VAL A 38 -0.46 14.28 -1.33
N ARG A 39 -1.62 13.79 -1.71
CA ARG A 39 -2.87 14.53 -1.75
C ARG A 39 -3.85 13.94 -0.75
N ARG A 40 -4.79 14.77 -0.34
CA ARG A 40 -5.94 14.40 0.46
C ARG A 40 -7.21 14.82 -0.29
N ARG A 41 -8.05 13.85 -0.64
CA ARG A 41 -9.39 14.09 -1.19
C ARG A 41 -10.39 14.04 -0.06
N ARG A 42 -11.14 15.13 0.14
CA ARG A 42 -12.23 15.20 1.10
C ARG A 42 -13.49 14.49 0.59
N PRO A 43 -14.43 14.16 1.47
CA PRO A 43 -15.70 13.55 1.05
C PRO A 43 -16.50 14.39 0.05
N ASP A 44 -16.41 15.73 0.11
CA ASP A 44 -17.04 16.66 -0.83
C ASP A 44 -16.37 16.72 -2.21
N GLY A 45 -15.21 16.03 -2.37
CA GLY A 45 -14.46 15.97 -3.60
C GLY A 45 -13.32 16.98 -3.72
N GLU A 46 -13.16 17.90 -2.77
CA GLU A 46 -12.02 18.83 -2.76
C GLU A 46 -10.71 18.05 -2.58
N ILE A 47 -9.69 18.40 -3.38
CA ILE A 47 -8.37 17.77 -3.31
C ILE A 47 -7.33 18.83 -2.97
N GLU A 48 -6.58 18.58 -1.91
CA GLU A 48 -5.51 19.44 -1.43
C GLU A 48 -4.17 18.71 -1.37
N VAL A 49 -3.07 19.46 -1.40
CA VAL A 49 -1.70 18.94 -1.30
C VAL A 49 -1.30 18.88 0.16
N VAL A 50 -1.02 17.68 0.66
CA VAL A 50 -0.52 17.43 2.03
C VAL A 50 1.00 17.42 2.06
N VAL A 51 1.64 16.73 1.11
CA VAL A 51 3.10 16.71 0.96
C VAL A 51 3.45 17.19 -0.43
N PRO A 52 4.06 18.37 -0.59
CA PRO A 52 4.42 18.87 -1.92
C PRO A 52 5.69 18.19 -2.45
N LYS A 53 5.72 17.92 -3.76
CA LYS A 53 6.93 17.65 -4.56
C LYS A 53 7.82 16.46 -4.15
N ARG A 54 7.42 15.60 -3.21
CA ARG A 54 8.18 14.40 -2.85
C ARG A 54 7.91 13.30 -3.88
N ARG A 55 8.90 12.98 -4.71
CA ARG A 55 8.80 11.90 -5.70
C ARG A 55 9.06 10.54 -5.08
N GLY A 56 8.53 9.50 -5.73
CA GLY A 56 8.78 8.10 -5.35
C GLY A 56 8.07 7.70 -4.05
N VAL A 57 6.97 8.35 -3.68
CA VAL A 57 6.14 7.92 -2.54
C VAL A 57 5.29 6.74 -3.02
N GLY A 58 5.79 5.52 -2.82
CA GLY A 58 5.08 4.28 -3.14
C GLY A 58 4.14 3.82 -2.03
N GLY A 59 4.31 4.32 -0.80
CA GLY A 59 3.45 4.00 0.32
C GLY A 59 3.43 5.09 1.37
N MET A 60 2.35 5.10 2.16
CA MET A 60 2.20 5.98 3.31
C MET A 60 1.34 5.34 4.39
N VAL A 61 1.45 5.85 5.61
CA VAL A 61 0.54 5.59 6.71
C VAL A 61 0.25 6.89 7.47
N LEU A 62 -0.93 6.97 8.09
CA LEU A 62 -1.29 8.11 8.92
C LEU A 62 -0.62 8.00 10.28
N HIS A 63 -0.26 9.13 10.92
CA HIS A 63 0.42 9.15 12.20
C HIS A 63 -0.49 9.62 13.33
N ALA A 64 -0.33 9.05 14.53
CA ALA A 64 -1.16 9.36 15.70
C ALA A 64 -1.01 10.81 16.17
N ASP A 65 0.15 11.42 15.98
CA ASP A 65 0.42 12.84 16.29
C ASP A 65 0.03 13.76 15.11
N GLY A 66 -0.73 13.26 14.16
CA GLY A 66 -1.14 13.94 12.93
C GLY A 66 -0.13 13.84 11.80
N GLY A 67 -0.55 14.23 10.59
CA GLY A 67 0.26 14.13 9.39
C GLY A 67 0.40 12.70 8.86
N VAL A 68 1.41 12.49 8.02
CA VAL A 68 1.64 11.24 7.30
C VAL A 68 3.08 10.78 7.42
N VAL A 69 3.31 9.49 7.56
CA VAL A 69 4.62 8.86 7.34
C VAL A 69 4.67 8.41 5.88
N VAL A 70 5.70 8.82 5.16
CA VAL A 70 5.81 8.61 3.71
C VAL A 70 7.11 7.93 3.34
N SER A 71 7.06 7.06 2.34
CA SER A 71 8.20 6.42 1.72
C SER A 71 8.89 7.31 0.67
N GLY A 72 9.71 6.73 -0.19
CA GLY A 72 10.55 7.35 -1.19
C GLY A 72 12.02 7.03 -0.89
N ARG A 73 12.95 7.99 -1.06
CA ARG A 73 14.37 7.74 -0.80
C ARG A 73 14.68 7.37 0.67
N ASN A 74 13.87 7.84 1.60
CA ASN A 74 13.93 7.54 3.02
C ASN A 74 12.52 7.60 3.59
N ILE A 75 12.35 7.23 4.85
CA ILE A 75 11.07 7.32 5.55
C ILE A 75 11.03 8.62 6.33
N GLN A 76 9.97 9.40 6.13
CA GLN A 76 9.76 10.68 6.81
C GLN A 76 8.36 10.77 7.41
N HIS A 77 8.28 11.35 8.61
CA HIS A 77 7.05 11.88 9.15
C HIS A 77 6.90 13.34 8.69
N VAL A 78 5.80 13.66 8.06
CA VAL A 78 5.49 14.99 7.52
C VAL A 78 4.23 15.51 8.14
N THR A 79 4.32 16.70 8.73
CA THR A 79 3.20 17.43 9.35
C THR A 79 3.13 18.84 8.77
N GLU A 80 2.15 19.62 9.18
CA GLU A 80 2.09 21.06 8.84
C GLU A 80 3.27 21.86 9.41
N ALA A 81 3.85 21.42 10.54
CA ALA A 81 4.99 22.05 11.18
C ALA A 81 6.33 21.76 10.49
N GLY A 82 6.40 20.73 9.64
CA GLY A 82 7.62 20.35 8.94
C GLY A 82 7.73 18.84 8.71
N SER A 83 8.96 18.39 8.44
CA SER A 83 9.24 16.97 8.21
C SER A 83 10.44 16.51 9.02
N GLU A 84 10.39 15.26 9.47
CA GLU A 84 11.42 14.59 10.23
C GLU A 84 11.79 13.27 9.56
N VAL A 85 13.09 12.95 9.46
CA VAL A 85 13.56 11.66 8.93
C VAL A 85 13.49 10.63 10.04
N LEU A 86 12.74 9.55 9.80
CA LEU A 86 12.59 8.43 10.73
C LEU A 86 13.60 7.31 10.44
N PHE A 87 13.86 7.04 9.14
CA PHE A 87 14.74 5.94 8.75
C PHE A 87 15.38 6.22 7.38
N ALA A 88 16.70 6.07 7.26
CA ALA A 88 17.46 6.37 6.06
C ALA A 88 18.71 5.49 5.92
N PRO A 89 18.59 4.16 5.76
CA PRO A 89 19.72 3.26 5.48
C PRO A 89 20.23 3.48 4.05
N ASP A 90 21.36 2.83 3.73
CA ASP A 90 21.94 2.88 2.39
C ASP A 90 21.21 1.92 1.42
N VAL A 91 20.07 2.38 0.90
CA VAL A 91 19.24 1.71 -0.10
C VAL A 91 18.84 2.69 -1.19
N ALA A 92 18.36 2.20 -2.34
CA ALA A 92 17.91 3.06 -3.42
C ALA A 92 16.62 3.83 -3.05
N GLY A 93 15.77 3.23 -2.21
CA GLY A 93 14.54 3.82 -1.71
C GLY A 93 13.64 2.81 -1.01
N PHE A 94 12.39 3.22 -0.81
CA PHE A 94 11.35 2.40 -0.19
C PHE A 94 10.07 2.51 -1.01
N ASN A 95 9.30 1.42 -1.02
CA ASN A 95 8.00 1.39 -1.68
C ASN A 95 6.86 1.38 -0.65
N ASP A 96 6.01 0.37 -0.65
CA ASP A 96 4.81 0.34 0.21
C ASP A 96 5.14 0.10 1.68
N MET A 97 4.21 0.51 2.55
CA MET A 97 4.32 0.38 3.99
C MET A 97 2.96 0.16 4.66
N HIS A 98 3.00 -0.44 5.83
CA HIS A 98 1.83 -0.64 6.67
C HIS A 98 2.19 -0.58 8.16
N THR A 99 1.20 -0.41 9.01
CA THR A 99 1.36 -0.40 10.47
C THR A 99 0.77 -1.65 11.10
N ASP A 100 1.43 -2.17 12.12
CA ASP A 100 0.84 -3.17 12.99
C ASP A 100 -0.07 -2.54 14.08
N SER A 101 -0.70 -3.38 14.88
CA SER A 101 -1.63 -2.95 15.93
C SER A 101 -0.98 -2.09 17.03
N LEU A 102 0.35 -2.12 17.16
CA LEU A 102 1.11 -1.28 18.10
C LEU A 102 1.45 0.09 17.51
N GLY A 103 1.32 0.26 16.19
CA GLY A 103 1.71 1.48 15.47
C GLY A 103 3.16 1.48 15.01
N ARG A 104 3.85 0.34 14.97
CA ARG A 104 5.16 0.17 14.34
C ARG A 104 4.98 0.15 12.82
N VAL A 105 5.94 0.68 12.07
CA VAL A 105 5.85 0.76 10.61
C VAL A 105 6.67 -0.35 9.98
N TYR A 106 6.00 -1.17 9.15
CA TYR A 106 6.65 -2.13 8.27
C TYR A 106 6.78 -1.52 6.89
N VAL A 107 7.97 -1.57 6.32
CA VAL A 107 8.27 -0.94 5.02
C VAL A 107 9.26 -1.75 4.23
N GLY A 108 8.99 -1.91 2.95
CA GLY A 108 9.88 -2.63 2.05
C GLY A 108 10.88 -1.72 1.35
N SER A 109 12.15 -2.14 1.30
CA SER A 109 13.22 -1.42 0.63
C SER A 109 13.31 -1.78 -0.85
N LEU A 110 13.88 -0.86 -1.61
CA LEU A 110 14.27 -1.02 -3.00
C LEU A 110 15.80 -0.91 -3.11
N ARG A 111 16.46 -1.93 -3.62
CA ARG A 111 17.91 -1.89 -3.89
C ARG A 111 18.24 -1.23 -5.21
N ARG A 112 17.25 -1.13 -6.11
CA ARG A 112 17.33 -0.46 -7.41
C ARG A 112 16.12 0.43 -7.66
N ASN A 113 16.22 1.30 -8.66
CA ASN A 113 15.06 1.99 -9.18
C ASN A 113 14.17 0.99 -9.96
N PRO A 114 12.93 0.71 -9.57
CA PRO A 114 12.06 -0.26 -10.24
C PRO A 114 11.73 0.09 -11.69
N PHE A 115 11.89 1.36 -12.07
CA PHE A 115 11.68 1.85 -13.45
C PHE A 115 12.94 1.80 -14.30
N ASP A 116 14.11 1.46 -13.74
CA ASP A 116 15.37 1.29 -14.46
C ASP A 116 15.64 -0.20 -14.72
N LEU A 117 15.16 -0.68 -15.88
CA LEU A 117 15.33 -2.06 -16.30
C LEU A 117 16.79 -2.43 -16.64
N SER A 118 17.71 -1.45 -16.69
CA SER A 118 19.12 -1.69 -16.93
C SER A 118 19.91 -2.02 -15.65
N SER A 119 19.34 -1.72 -14.49
CA SER A 119 19.97 -2.04 -13.21
C SER A 119 19.90 -3.54 -12.91
N PRO A 120 20.95 -4.13 -12.31
CA PRO A 120 20.92 -5.53 -11.87
C PRO A 120 19.73 -5.81 -10.95
N ASP A 121 19.18 -7.02 -11.05
CA ASP A 121 18.17 -7.48 -10.10
C ASP A 121 18.81 -7.70 -8.74
N GLU A 122 18.54 -6.81 -7.81
CA GLU A 122 18.98 -6.88 -6.42
C GLU A 122 17.75 -6.88 -5.52
N ALA A 123 17.63 -7.93 -4.72
CA ALA A 123 16.51 -8.07 -3.80
C ALA A 123 16.66 -7.11 -2.61
N GLY A 124 15.55 -6.55 -2.20
CA GLY A 124 15.44 -5.70 -1.02
C GLY A 124 15.01 -6.47 0.21
N GLU A 125 14.72 -5.71 1.25
CA GLU A 125 14.35 -6.19 2.58
C GLU A 125 12.99 -5.63 3.01
N LEU A 126 12.35 -6.33 3.93
CA LEU A 126 11.31 -5.78 4.77
C LEU A 126 11.93 -5.30 6.08
N TYR A 127 11.74 -4.03 6.42
CA TYR A 127 12.13 -3.43 7.70
C TYR A 127 10.91 -3.19 8.59
N ARG A 128 11.14 -3.24 9.90
CA ARG A 128 10.21 -2.75 10.90
C ARG A 128 10.84 -1.58 11.65
N ILE A 129 10.19 -0.41 11.60
CA ILE A 129 10.56 0.75 12.40
C ILE A 129 9.78 0.67 13.71
N ASN A 130 10.50 0.63 14.82
CA ASN A 130 9.96 0.50 16.17
C ASN A 130 9.49 1.85 16.73
N LEU A 131 8.75 1.80 17.84
CA LEU A 131 8.18 3.02 18.47
C LEU A 131 9.26 3.97 18.98
N ASP A 132 10.45 3.47 19.31
CA ASP A 132 11.60 4.25 19.78
C ASP A 132 12.49 4.77 18.64
N GLY A 133 12.11 4.52 17.38
CA GLY A 133 12.84 4.95 16.19
C GLY A 133 13.96 4.01 15.76
N THR A 134 14.23 2.93 16.49
CA THR A 134 15.11 1.87 16.01
C THR A 134 14.45 1.13 14.84
N ALA A 135 15.23 0.48 14.00
CA ALA A 135 14.71 -0.33 12.91
C ALA A 135 15.40 -1.69 12.85
N ASP A 136 14.59 -2.73 12.63
CA ASP A 136 15.05 -4.10 12.46
C ASP A 136 14.79 -4.54 11.02
N GLU A 137 15.73 -5.27 10.43
CA GLU A 137 15.46 -6.06 9.24
C GLU A 137 14.65 -7.29 9.64
N VAL A 138 13.45 -7.41 9.07
CA VAL A 138 12.53 -8.53 9.34
C VAL A 138 12.91 -9.74 8.50
N TYR A 139 13.13 -9.53 7.21
CA TYR A 139 13.66 -10.49 6.26
C TYR A 139 14.11 -9.81 4.96
N GLY A 140 15.02 -10.44 4.23
CA GLY A 140 15.46 -10.06 2.89
C GLY A 140 14.81 -10.88 1.78
N ASP A 141 15.43 -10.83 0.61
CA ASP A 141 15.05 -11.61 -0.57
C ASP A 141 13.62 -11.30 -1.08
N VAL A 142 13.33 -9.99 -1.20
CA VAL A 142 12.11 -9.45 -1.80
C VAL A 142 12.48 -8.71 -3.07
N GLN A 143 12.03 -9.20 -4.23
CA GLN A 143 12.47 -8.69 -5.53
C GLN A 143 11.89 -7.33 -5.87
N LEU A 144 10.57 -7.15 -5.62
CA LEU A 144 9.89 -5.86 -5.71
C LEU A 144 8.79 -5.80 -4.65
N THR A 145 9.14 -5.17 -3.55
CA THR A 145 8.21 -4.95 -2.44
C THR A 145 7.01 -4.11 -2.88
N ASN A 146 5.82 -4.56 -2.53
CA ASN A 146 4.56 -3.84 -2.69
C ASN A 146 3.65 -4.09 -1.49
N GLY A 147 2.35 -4.22 -1.67
CA GLY A 147 1.34 -4.25 -0.64
C GLY A 147 1.72 -5.05 0.62
N ILE A 148 1.54 -4.43 1.78
CA ILE A 148 1.78 -5.02 3.10
C ILE A 148 0.47 -4.94 3.89
N GLY A 149 0.13 -5.99 4.64
CA GLY A 149 -1.06 -6.01 5.49
C GLY A 149 -1.00 -7.07 6.57
N PHE A 150 -1.84 -6.94 7.58
CA PHE A 150 -1.93 -7.87 8.69
C PHE A 150 -3.31 -8.52 8.76
N SER A 151 -3.37 -9.78 9.24
CA SER A 151 -4.64 -10.42 9.58
C SER A 151 -5.35 -9.63 10.70
N PRO A 152 -6.69 -9.79 10.86
CA PRO A 152 -7.46 -9.04 11.86
C PRO A 152 -6.94 -9.20 13.30
N ASP A 153 -6.39 -10.36 13.62
CA ASP A 153 -5.80 -10.68 14.92
C ASP A 153 -4.30 -10.31 15.03
N GLY A 154 -3.70 -9.81 13.93
CA GLY A 154 -2.28 -9.46 13.86
C GLY A 154 -1.32 -10.65 13.82
N SER A 155 -1.82 -11.89 13.77
CA SER A 155 -0.98 -13.10 13.83
C SER A 155 -0.32 -13.47 12.49
N ARG A 156 -0.73 -12.82 11.38
CA ARG A 156 -0.17 -13.03 10.04
C ARG A 156 0.20 -11.69 9.40
N LEU A 157 1.32 -11.68 8.69
CA LEU A 157 1.79 -10.60 7.84
C LEU A 157 1.74 -11.06 6.38
N TYR A 158 1.02 -10.33 5.54
CA TYR A 158 0.99 -10.52 4.08
C TYR A 158 1.88 -9.50 3.40
N HIS A 159 2.61 -9.91 2.36
CA HIS A 159 3.52 -9.04 1.63
C HIS A 159 3.58 -9.42 0.15
N SER A 160 3.19 -8.48 -0.72
CA SER A 160 3.29 -8.62 -2.18
C SER A 160 4.74 -8.49 -2.64
N ASP A 161 5.19 -9.46 -3.43
CA ASP A 161 6.47 -9.46 -4.15
C ASP A 161 6.17 -9.54 -5.64
N SER A 162 6.18 -8.38 -6.28
CA SER A 162 5.55 -8.19 -7.59
C SER A 162 6.29 -8.88 -8.74
N ILE A 163 7.63 -8.87 -8.76
CA ILE A 163 8.42 -9.47 -9.85
C ILE A 163 8.19 -10.98 -9.96
N PRO A 164 8.30 -11.77 -8.86
CA PRO A 164 8.00 -13.20 -8.93
C PRO A 164 6.50 -13.52 -8.98
N GLY A 165 5.62 -12.51 -8.95
CA GLY A 165 4.16 -12.66 -9.04
C GLY A 165 3.55 -13.38 -7.85
N ARG A 166 3.96 -13.08 -6.61
CA ARG A 166 3.50 -13.77 -5.41
C ARG A 166 3.14 -12.84 -4.27
N VAL A 167 2.25 -13.30 -3.41
CA VAL A 167 2.05 -12.73 -2.08
C VAL A 167 2.61 -13.72 -1.06
N TRP A 168 3.47 -13.24 -0.18
CA TRP A 168 3.99 -14.00 0.95
C TRP A 168 3.04 -13.90 2.15
N VAL A 169 3.04 -14.93 2.99
CA VAL A 169 2.47 -14.88 4.34
C VAL A 169 3.51 -15.34 5.33
N SER A 170 3.62 -14.62 6.45
CA SER A 170 4.49 -14.96 7.58
C SER A 170 3.67 -15.03 8.85
N ASP A 171 4.09 -15.85 9.82
CA ASP A 171 3.51 -15.91 11.14
C ASP A 171 4.14 -14.81 12.02
N VAL A 172 3.30 -14.11 12.81
CA VAL A 172 3.70 -12.99 13.67
C VAL A 172 3.39 -13.33 15.12
N ASP A 173 4.42 -13.26 15.99
CA ASP A 173 4.27 -13.41 17.44
C ASP A 173 5.14 -12.34 18.15
N GLY A 174 4.50 -11.28 18.64
CA GLY A 174 5.17 -10.14 19.24
C GLY A 174 6.12 -9.45 18.26
N ASP A 175 7.42 -9.56 18.51
CA ASP A 175 8.47 -8.99 17.65
C ASP A 175 8.97 -9.96 16.59
N SER A 176 8.56 -11.21 16.67
CA SER A 176 9.03 -12.29 15.80
C SER A 176 8.14 -12.41 14.57
N VAL A 177 8.77 -12.39 13.39
CA VAL A 177 8.13 -12.71 12.11
C VAL A 177 8.85 -13.91 11.52
N THR A 178 8.16 -15.02 11.40
CA THR A 178 8.76 -16.32 11.05
C THR A 178 7.94 -17.07 9.99
N ASN A 179 8.42 -18.21 9.57
CA ASN A 179 7.70 -19.15 8.71
C ASN A 179 7.14 -18.49 7.44
N ARG A 180 7.95 -17.61 6.79
CA ARG A 180 7.55 -17.00 5.50
C ARG A 180 7.33 -18.07 4.45
N ARG A 181 6.16 -18.07 3.84
CA ARG A 181 5.73 -19.03 2.82
C ARG A 181 4.87 -18.36 1.77
N GLU A 182 4.74 -18.96 0.62
CA GLU A 182 3.86 -18.49 -0.44
C GLU A 182 2.39 -18.59 0.03
N PHE A 183 1.69 -17.46 0.00
CA PHE A 183 0.25 -17.39 0.25
C PHE A 183 -0.52 -17.66 -1.04
N VAL A 184 -0.22 -16.87 -2.08
CA VAL A 184 -0.74 -17.06 -3.43
C VAL A 184 0.34 -16.74 -4.46
N ARG A 185 0.22 -17.39 -5.62
CA ARG A 185 1.02 -17.08 -6.82
C ARG A 185 0.09 -16.68 -7.94
N GLU A 186 0.23 -15.46 -8.39
CA GLU A 186 -0.54 -14.91 -9.49
C GLU A 186 0.25 -14.94 -10.80
N GLY A 187 -0.47 -15.12 -11.92
CA GLY A 187 0.10 -14.94 -13.26
C GLY A 187 0.18 -13.47 -13.68
N LYS A 188 -0.18 -12.57 -12.77
CA LYS A 188 -0.18 -11.11 -12.90
C LYS A 188 0.60 -10.51 -11.73
N VAL A 189 0.93 -9.25 -11.83
CA VAL A 189 1.75 -8.54 -10.87
C VAL A 189 0.90 -8.18 -9.64
N PRO A 190 1.05 -8.87 -8.48
CA PRO A 190 0.40 -8.42 -7.24
C PRO A 190 1.04 -7.12 -6.79
N ASP A 191 0.20 -6.13 -6.50
CA ASP A 191 0.61 -4.80 -6.12
C ASP A 191 0.12 -4.46 -4.70
N GLY A 192 -0.50 -3.31 -4.45
CA GLY A 192 -1.05 -2.99 -3.15
C GLY A 192 -2.10 -3.99 -2.66
N LEU A 193 -2.24 -4.16 -1.36
CA LEU A 193 -3.22 -5.04 -0.75
C LEU A 193 -3.89 -4.45 0.49
N ALA A 194 -5.07 -4.98 0.81
CA ALA A 194 -5.79 -4.70 2.05
C ALA A 194 -6.41 -5.98 2.61
N VAL A 195 -6.68 -6.02 3.91
CA VAL A 195 -7.25 -7.20 4.58
C VAL A 195 -8.61 -6.85 5.16
N ASP A 196 -9.57 -7.76 5.08
CA ASP A 196 -10.90 -7.60 5.66
C ASP A 196 -11.05 -8.32 7.01
N VAL A 197 -12.15 -8.04 7.72
CA VAL A 197 -12.40 -8.57 9.08
C VAL A 197 -12.63 -10.08 9.12
N GLU A 198 -12.88 -10.73 7.99
CA GLU A 198 -12.96 -12.19 7.87
C GLU A 198 -11.59 -12.81 7.56
N GLY A 199 -10.52 -11.99 7.45
CA GLY A 199 -9.18 -12.40 7.09
C GLY A 199 -8.96 -12.57 5.59
N GLY A 200 -9.92 -12.16 4.76
CA GLY A 200 -9.77 -12.14 3.30
C GLY A 200 -8.76 -11.08 2.88
N VAL A 201 -7.90 -11.44 1.92
CA VAL A 201 -6.83 -10.56 1.40
C VAL A 201 -7.22 -10.06 0.02
N TRP A 202 -7.38 -8.75 -0.11
CA TRP A 202 -7.72 -8.07 -1.35
C TRP A 202 -6.45 -7.54 -1.99
N VAL A 203 -6.10 -8.06 -3.15
CA VAL A 203 -4.85 -7.75 -3.86
C VAL A 203 -5.16 -7.00 -5.16
N ALA A 204 -4.60 -5.82 -5.33
CA ALA A 204 -4.57 -5.14 -6.61
C ALA A 204 -3.67 -5.91 -7.56
N LEU A 205 -4.16 -6.19 -8.77
CA LEU A 205 -3.40 -6.91 -9.79
C LEU A 205 -3.06 -5.97 -10.94
N ALA A 206 -1.85 -5.41 -10.91
CA ALA A 206 -1.31 -4.68 -12.04
C ALA A 206 -1.27 -5.60 -13.26
N GLU A 207 -1.66 -5.09 -14.43
CA GLU A 207 -1.91 -5.84 -15.65
C GLU A 207 -3.06 -6.87 -15.56
N GLY A 208 -3.79 -6.89 -14.44
CA GLY A 208 -4.91 -7.81 -14.21
C GLY A 208 -6.29 -7.20 -14.39
N ALA A 209 -6.38 -5.87 -14.49
CA ALA A 209 -7.63 -5.12 -14.59
C ALA A 209 -8.65 -5.49 -13.49
N ARG A 210 -8.18 -5.80 -12.30
CA ARG A 210 -9.05 -6.18 -11.17
C ARG A 210 -8.35 -6.08 -9.81
N VAL A 211 -9.15 -6.02 -8.77
CA VAL A 211 -8.77 -6.40 -7.41
C VAL A 211 -9.29 -7.81 -7.16
N GLN A 212 -8.43 -8.72 -6.71
CA GLN A 212 -8.78 -10.09 -6.38
C GLN A 212 -8.78 -10.29 -4.87
N ARG A 213 -9.90 -10.78 -4.31
CA ARG A 213 -9.97 -11.25 -2.93
C ARG A 213 -9.61 -12.72 -2.86
N TYR A 214 -8.79 -13.06 -1.89
CA TYR A 214 -8.47 -14.45 -1.52
C TYR A 214 -9.00 -14.73 -0.13
N THR A 215 -9.43 -15.99 0.11
CA THR A 215 -9.76 -16.44 1.46
C THR A 215 -8.52 -16.46 2.35
N PRO A 216 -8.65 -16.60 3.68
CA PRO A 216 -7.49 -16.76 4.57
C PRO A 216 -6.58 -17.96 4.24
N GLU A 217 -7.08 -18.92 3.46
CA GLU A 217 -6.35 -20.10 2.98
C GLU A 217 -5.67 -19.87 1.62
N GLY A 218 -5.90 -18.70 0.97
CA GLY A 218 -5.30 -18.36 -0.32
C GLY A 218 -6.12 -18.77 -1.54
N GLU A 219 -7.37 -19.20 -1.36
CA GLU A 219 -8.23 -19.53 -2.47
C GLU A 219 -8.91 -18.27 -3.04
N PRO A 220 -8.96 -18.10 -4.39
CA PRO A 220 -9.65 -16.98 -4.99
C PRO A 220 -11.16 -17.03 -4.70
N ASP A 221 -11.71 -15.91 -4.24
CA ASP A 221 -13.12 -15.80 -3.82
C ASP A 221 -13.88 -14.76 -4.64
N LEU A 222 -13.60 -13.47 -4.46
CA LEU A 222 -14.27 -12.38 -5.15
C LEU A 222 -13.29 -11.60 -6.06
N ALA A 223 -13.79 -11.14 -7.20
CA ALA A 223 -13.05 -10.26 -8.09
C ALA A 223 -13.84 -8.99 -8.37
N VAL A 224 -13.21 -7.83 -8.22
CA VAL A 224 -13.73 -6.52 -8.63
C VAL A 224 -13.08 -6.16 -9.95
N PRO A 225 -13.78 -6.26 -11.09
CA PRO A 225 -13.26 -5.79 -12.37
C PRO A 225 -13.07 -4.29 -12.35
N VAL A 226 -11.94 -3.80 -12.84
CA VAL A 226 -11.61 -2.38 -12.93
C VAL A 226 -11.47 -2.00 -14.41
N PRO A 227 -12.07 -0.88 -14.87
CA PRO A 227 -12.01 -0.46 -16.28
C PRO A 227 -10.63 0.11 -16.66
N ASP A 228 -9.62 -0.11 -15.85
CA ASP A 228 -8.23 0.25 -16.07
C ASP A 228 -7.35 -1.00 -15.95
N GLN A 229 -6.36 -1.13 -16.82
CA GLN A 229 -5.54 -2.33 -16.86
C GLN A 229 -4.54 -2.39 -15.70
N PHE A 230 -4.02 -1.25 -15.26
CA PHE A 230 -2.93 -1.18 -14.28
C PHE A 230 -3.48 -0.75 -12.91
N VAL A 231 -3.99 -1.71 -12.14
CA VAL A 231 -4.52 -1.49 -10.79
C VAL A 231 -3.37 -1.57 -9.79
N THR A 232 -3.04 -0.45 -9.14
CA THR A 232 -1.84 -0.32 -8.32
C THR A 232 -2.09 -0.60 -6.85
N SER A 233 -3.18 -0.10 -6.28
CA SER A 233 -3.40 -0.32 -4.85
C SER A 233 -4.88 -0.25 -4.46
N VAL A 234 -5.16 -0.65 -3.22
CA VAL A 234 -6.50 -0.73 -2.66
C VAL A 234 -6.48 -0.43 -1.16
N CYS A 235 -7.53 0.25 -0.66
CA CYS A 235 -7.76 0.41 0.77
C CYS A 235 -9.24 0.44 1.10
N PHE A 236 -9.56 0.19 2.37
CA PHE A 236 -10.90 0.31 2.91
C PHE A 236 -11.10 1.66 3.62
N GLY A 237 -12.35 2.12 3.64
CA GLY A 237 -12.80 3.30 4.36
C GLY A 237 -14.32 3.34 4.49
N GLY A 238 -14.86 4.54 4.76
CA GLY A 238 -16.26 4.72 5.07
C GLY A 238 -16.60 4.39 6.52
N ALA A 239 -17.70 4.90 7.02
CA ALA A 239 -18.10 4.75 8.42
C ALA A 239 -18.28 3.28 8.88
N ASP A 240 -18.55 2.37 7.95
CA ASP A 240 -18.68 0.93 8.19
C ASP A 240 -17.52 0.10 7.62
N MET A 241 -16.44 0.77 7.17
CA MET A 241 -15.26 0.15 6.56
C MET A 241 -15.56 -0.74 5.35
N ARG A 242 -16.64 -0.45 4.60
CA ARG A 242 -17.02 -1.21 3.39
C ARG A 242 -16.82 -0.44 2.09
N ASP A 243 -16.43 0.82 2.15
CA ASP A 243 -16.01 1.54 0.95
C ASP A 243 -14.62 1.04 0.56
N LEU A 244 -14.55 0.35 -0.59
CA LEU A 244 -13.31 -0.12 -1.18
C LEU A 244 -12.84 0.91 -2.20
N TYR A 245 -11.76 1.61 -1.89
CA TYR A 245 -11.09 2.54 -2.79
C TYR A 245 -10.04 1.80 -3.58
N ILE A 246 -10.03 2.00 -4.90
CA ILE A 246 -9.13 1.34 -5.85
C ILE A 246 -8.42 2.42 -6.64
N VAL A 247 -7.11 2.35 -6.72
CA VAL A 247 -6.28 3.32 -7.44
C VAL A 247 -5.51 2.65 -8.58
N THR A 248 -5.20 3.44 -9.62
CA THR A 248 -4.61 2.92 -10.85
C THR A 248 -3.49 3.82 -11.36
N ALA A 249 -2.74 3.34 -12.35
CA ALA A 249 -1.74 4.11 -13.07
C ALA A 249 -2.25 4.61 -14.43
N GLY A 250 -1.75 5.77 -14.85
CA GLY A 250 -1.93 6.29 -16.21
C GLY A 250 -1.04 5.59 -17.25
N ALA A 251 -1.36 5.77 -18.53
CA ALA A 251 -0.68 5.12 -19.64
C ALA A 251 0.82 5.48 -19.78
N SER A 252 1.22 6.67 -19.33
CA SER A 252 2.61 7.14 -19.41
C SER A 252 3.56 6.45 -18.43
N ASP A 253 3.01 5.76 -17.42
CA ASP A 253 3.77 5.32 -16.26
C ASP A 253 3.78 3.78 -16.07
N GLY A 254 3.28 3.02 -17.02
CA GLY A 254 3.33 1.57 -16.92
C GLY A 254 2.20 0.78 -17.54
N GLY A 255 1.37 1.38 -18.40
CA GLY A 255 0.38 0.62 -19.17
C GLY A 255 -1.09 0.87 -18.84
N GLY A 256 -1.38 1.93 -18.07
CA GLY A 256 -2.77 2.35 -17.79
C GLY A 256 -3.48 2.98 -18.98
N THR A 257 -4.70 3.46 -18.76
CA THR A 257 -5.51 4.09 -19.80
C THR A 257 -4.94 5.43 -20.26
N SER A 258 -5.27 5.87 -21.47
CA SER A 258 -4.85 7.17 -22.02
C SER A 258 -5.38 8.39 -21.23
N GLY A 259 -6.28 8.17 -20.28
CA GLY A 259 -6.89 9.20 -19.42
C GLY A 259 -6.13 9.52 -18.13
N GLY A 260 -4.97 8.88 -17.90
CA GLY A 260 -4.24 8.97 -16.63
C GLY A 260 -4.78 8.05 -15.54
N GLY A 261 -4.06 7.96 -14.41
CA GLY A 261 -4.47 7.18 -13.26
C GLY A 261 -5.80 7.66 -12.68
N CYS A 262 -6.55 6.74 -12.14
CA CYS A 262 -7.91 6.94 -11.64
C CYS A 262 -8.06 6.51 -10.19
N ILE A 263 -9.02 7.09 -9.51
CA ILE A 263 -9.50 6.67 -8.19
C ILE A 263 -10.95 6.21 -8.34
N PHE A 264 -11.18 4.95 -8.03
CA PHE A 264 -12.52 4.36 -8.01
C PHE A 264 -12.95 4.03 -6.58
N ARG A 265 -14.25 3.95 -6.38
CA ARG A 265 -14.87 3.45 -5.15
C ARG A 265 -15.94 2.42 -5.49
N THR A 266 -16.05 1.39 -4.68
CA THR A 266 -17.17 0.44 -4.71
C THR A 266 -17.50 -0.03 -3.30
N ARG A 267 -18.62 -0.75 -3.15
CA ARG A 267 -19.02 -1.32 -1.86
C ARG A 267 -18.56 -2.78 -1.76
N ALA A 268 -17.72 -3.07 -0.78
CA ALA A 268 -17.33 -4.44 -0.47
C ALA A 268 -18.41 -5.14 0.38
N PRO A 269 -18.63 -6.46 0.18
CA PRO A 269 -19.58 -7.23 0.97
C PRO A 269 -19.11 -7.45 2.42
N VAL A 270 -17.79 -7.34 2.66
CA VAL A 270 -17.12 -7.52 3.95
C VAL A 270 -16.41 -6.23 4.33
N ALA A 271 -16.44 -5.85 5.61
CA ALA A 271 -15.73 -4.67 6.11
C ALA A 271 -14.22 -4.90 6.13
N GLY A 272 -13.44 -3.89 5.78
CA GLY A 272 -11.98 -3.93 5.92
C GLY A 272 -11.50 -3.82 7.36
N VAL A 273 -10.28 -4.26 7.61
CA VAL A 273 -9.57 -3.97 8.85
C VAL A 273 -9.05 -2.53 8.79
N PRO A 274 -9.37 -1.67 9.77
CA PRO A 274 -8.80 -0.33 9.82
C PRO A 274 -7.27 -0.39 9.91
N THR A 275 -6.58 0.41 9.08
CA THR A 275 -5.12 0.56 9.19
C THR A 275 -4.78 1.32 10.48
N PRO A 276 -4.02 0.74 11.42
CA PRO A 276 -3.63 1.43 12.64
C PRO A 276 -2.78 2.67 12.35
N LEU A 277 -2.89 3.69 13.20
CA LEU A 277 -2.04 4.89 13.09
C LEU A 277 -0.60 4.56 13.49
N ALA A 278 0.37 5.06 12.73
CA ALA A 278 1.78 4.98 13.10
C ALA A 278 2.04 5.77 14.40
N ARG A 279 2.97 5.26 15.22
CA ARG A 279 3.38 5.86 16.50
C ARG A 279 4.90 5.92 16.64
N VAL A 280 5.60 5.71 15.54
CA VAL A 280 7.06 5.73 15.47
C VAL A 280 7.59 7.14 15.63
N ARG A 281 8.78 7.28 16.24
CA ARG A 281 9.48 8.55 16.43
C ARG A 281 10.88 8.44 15.85
N SER A 282 11.55 9.57 15.61
CA SER A 282 12.98 9.52 15.27
C SER A 282 13.79 9.00 16.46
N SER A 283 14.81 8.18 16.16
CA SER A 283 15.85 7.88 17.13
C SER A 283 16.63 9.17 17.42
N GLN A 284 16.56 9.68 18.66
CA GLN A 284 17.33 10.86 19.12
C GLN A 284 18.83 10.63 19.00
#